data_f7788081b2ff2ab14f7969e0aa775a6d
#
_entry.id   f7788081b2ff2ab14f7969e0aa775a6d
#
_cell.length_a   1.000
_cell.length_b   1.000
_cell.length_c   1.000
_cell.angle_alpha   90.00
_cell.angle_beta   90.00
_cell.angle_gamma   90.00
#
_symmetry.space_group_name_H-M   'P 1'
#
loop_
_entity.id
_entity.type
_entity.pdbx_description
1 polymer ?
#
loop_
_entity_poly.entity_id
_entity_poly.type
_entity_poly.pdbx_seq_one_letter_code
_entity_poly.pdbx_strand_id
1 'polypeptide(L)'
;MMPRSCATSFLFLIVAAAMFAQVEAPPSPKVKLYMPYKEYSQGDNKKILAMFEDLRVADVSDGMDVVGLANVGIVNAEIKALWRDTENFTHRIVGVAVTARYVPTNRREIQMDKKTIDRWYDELTSETFEEMLFPGSILVIDGAEDGESRSIGSNNIMQWHKKGMLGVVTSGGLADSDEIIAEKVPAYYRRLARGIRPGRNELESVNRPVMCGGVLVRPGDIVIADGDGVVVVPREHAAEVAQASRQFLDQIGLQRAQQKALQQKK
;
A
#
# COMPACT_ATOMS: atom_id res chain seq x y z
N MET A 1 -30.43 20.09 -85.31
CA MET A 1 -29.13 19.52 -84.96
C MET A 1 -28.51 20.39 -83.87
N MET A 2 -28.69 20.05 -82.62
CA MET A 2 -28.18 20.79 -81.50
C MET A 2 -27.28 19.83 -80.66
N PRO A 3 -26.10 20.22 -80.28
CA PRO A 3 -25.31 19.38 -79.39
C PRO A 3 -25.63 19.60 -77.89
N ARG A 4 -25.72 18.51 -77.17
CA ARG A 4 -25.99 18.44 -75.76
C ARG A 4 -24.73 18.91 -74.98
N SER A 5 -24.89 19.92 -74.14
CA SER A 5 -23.93 20.37 -73.14
C SER A 5 -23.91 19.40 -71.95
N CYS A 6 -22.75 18.84 -71.67
CA CYS A 6 -22.50 18.01 -70.52
C CYS A 6 -22.03 18.92 -69.39
N ALA A 7 -22.83 19.12 -68.35
CA ALA A 7 -22.49 19.89 -67.18
C ALA A 7 -21.86 18.92 -66.13
N THR A 8 -20.55 19.06 -65.94
CA THR A 8 -19.81 18.36 -64.96
C THR A 8 -19.92 19.11 -63.60
N SER A 9 -20.71 18.60 -62.69
CA SER A 9 -20.81 19.14 -61.33
C SER A 9 -19.56 18.74 -60.52
N PHE A 10 -18.71 19.71 -60.18
CA PHE A 10 -17.64 19.57 -59.20
C PHE A 10 -18.23 19.68 -57.79
N LEU A 11 -18.25 18.58 -57.09
CA LEU A 11 -18.61 18.52 -55.68
C LEU A 11 -17.39 18.95 -54.85
N PHE A 12 -17.40 20.17 -54.32
CA PHE A 12 -16.42 20.66 -53.38
C PHE A 12 -16.70 20.02 -52.01
N LEU A 13 -15.85 19.06 -51.62
CA LEU A 13 -15.82 18.52 -50.29
C LEU A 13 -15.12 19.53 -49.36
N ILE A 14 -15.87 20.29 -48.58
CA ILE A 14 -15.30 21.15 -47.53
C ILE A 14 -14.97 20.24 -46.36
N VAL A 15 -13.68 19.90 -46.21
CA VAL A 15 -13.14 19.28 -45.00
C VAL A 15 -13.03 20.37 -43.93
N ALA A 16 -14.01 20.47 -43.06
CA ALA A 16 -13.89 21.28 -41.85
C ALA A 16 -12.90 20.61 -40.89
N ALA A 17 -11.66 21.06 -40.94
CA ALA A 17 -10.69 20.75 -39.91
C ALA A 17 -11.15 21.41 -38.60
N ALA A 18 -11.74 20.63 -37.69
CA ALA A 18 -12.01 21.05 -36.33
C ALA A 18 -10.64 21.30 -35.64
N MET A 19 -10.23 22.56 -35.56
CA MET A 19 -9.18 22.98 -34.65
C MET A 19 -9.69 22.74 -33.24
N PHE A 20 -9.33 21.59 -32.67
CA PHE A 20 -9.33 21.44 -31.20
C PHE A 20 -8.26 22.39 -30.67
N ALA A 21 -8.69 23.55 -30.15
CA ALA A 21 -7.83 24.35 -29.30
C ALA A 21 -7.33 23.44 -28.19
N GLN A 22 -6.06 23.12 -28.21
CA GLN A 22 -5.40 22.51 -27.05
C GLN A 22 -5.57 23.51 -25.93
N VAL A 23 -6.49 23.21 -25.00
CA VAL A 23 -6.55 23.90 -23.72
C VAL A 23 -5.21 23.59 -23.06
N GLU A 24 -4.28 24.55 -23.06
CA GLU A 24 -3.06 24.43 -22.29
C GLU A 24 -3.46 24.10 -20.86
N ALA A 25 -3.00 22.94 -20.39
CA ALA A 25 -3.16 22.57 -19.00
C ALA A 25 -2.59 23.73 -18.16
N PRO A 26 -3.27 24.15 -17.08
CA PRO A 26 -2.76 25.19 -16.21
C PRO A 26 -1.34 24.83 -15.78
N PRO A 27 -0.41 25.80 -15.69
CA PRO A 27 0.95 25.52 -15.31
C PRO A 27 0.93 24.72 -14.00
N SER A 28 1.49 23.53 -14.04
CA SER A 28 1.56 22.68 -12.85
C SER A 28 2.24 23.48 -11.73
N PRO A 29 1.71 23.43 -10.52
CA PRO A 29 2.35 24.10 -9.38
C PRO A 29 3.81 23.65 -9.31
N LYS A 30 4.71 24.57 -8.90
CA LYS A 30 6.16 24.31 -8.82
C LYS A 30 6.46 23.31 -7.71
N VAL A 31 5.98 22.08 -7.86
CA VAL A 31 6.24 20.96 -6.93
C VAL A 31 7.56 20.33 -7.35
N LYS A 32 8.51 20.31 -6.42
CA LYS A 32 9.76 19.57 -6.58
C LYS A 32 9.68 18.30 -5.75
N LEU A 33 9.78 17.15 -6.42
CA LEU A 33 9.83 15.85 -5.80
C LEU A 33 11.28 15.36 -5.86
N TYR A 34 11.86 15.14 -4.70
CA TYR A 34 13.26 14.72 -4.58
C TYR A 34 13.42 13.20 -4.54
N MET A 35 12.38 12.45 -4.18
CA MET A 35 12.39 11.00 -4.24
C MET A 35 11.84 10.55 -5.59
N PRO A 36 12.62 9.81 -6.41
CA PRO A 36 12.15 9.30 -7.67
C PRO A 36 11.03 8.28 -7.46
N TYR A 37 10.03 8.35 -8.31
CA TYR A 37 9.00 7.34 -8.41
C TYR A 37 9.43 6.27 -9.41
N LYS A 38 9.28 5.00 -9.04
CA LYS A 38 9.54 3.87 -9.93
C LYS A 38 8.35 2.93 -9.91
N GLU A 39 7.83 2.62 -11.08
CA GLU A 39 6.81 1.60 -11.24
C GLU A 39 7.45 0.23 -11.47
N TYR A 40 6.80 -0.79 -10.93
CA TYR A 40 7.21 -2.18 -11.11
C TYR A 40 6.06 -2.95 -11.77
N SER A 41 6.38 -3.76 -12.78
CA SER A 41 5.39 -4.59 -13.45
C SER A 41 4.83 -5.66 -12.50
N GLN A 42 3.62 -6.15 -12.78
CA GLN A 42 3.05 -7.27 -12.03
C GLN A 42 3.93 -8.54 -12.13
N GLY A 43 4.61 -8.73 -13.26
CA GLY A 43 5.57 -9.82 -13.43
C GLY A 43 6.78 -9.69 -12.49
N ASP A 44 7.31 -8.47 -12.32
CA ASP A 44 8.41 -8.21 -11.38
C ASP A 44 7.95 -8.35 -9.93
N ASN A 45 6.73 -7.93 -9.63
CA ASN A 45 6.13 -8.10 -8.31
C ASN A 45 6.00 -9.59 -7.96
N LYS A 46 5.46 -10.41 -8.87
CA LYS A 46 5.33 -11.86 -8.66
C LYS A 46 6.68 -12.54 -8.45
N LYS A 47 7.70 -12.18 -9.24
CA LYS A 47 9.05 -12.76 -9.11
C LYS A 47 9.67 -12.44 -7.76
N ILE A 48 9.60 -11.18 -7.31
CA ILE A 48 10.23 -10.80 -6.06
C ILE A 48 9.48 -11.38 -4.86
N LEU A 49 8.14 -11.39 -4.86
CA LEU A 49 7.35 -11.97 -3.77
C LEU A 49 7.63 -13.46 -3.59
N ALA A 50 7.83 -14.22 -4.68
CA ALA A 50 8.19 -15.64 -4.60
C ALA A 50 9.51 -15.89 -3.85
N MET A 51 10.43 -14.92 -3.82
CA MET A 51 11.68 -15.05 -3.06
C MET A 51 11.46 -14.95 -1.54
N PHE A 52 10.38 -14.31 -1.11
CA PHE A 52 10.01 -14.15 0.31
C PHE A 52 9.00 -15.19 0.80
N GLU A 53 8.57 -16.12 -0.05
CA GLU A 53 7.64 -17.18 0.35
C GLU A 53 8.18 -17.90 1.59
N ASP A 54 7.32 -18.12 2.61
CA ASP A 54 7.63 -18.73 3.90
C ASP A 54 8.64 -18.00 4.81
N LEU A 55 9.20 -16.88 4.41
CA LEU A 55 10.03 -16.07 5.29
C LEU A 55 9.17 -15.29 6.30
N ARG A 56 9.61 -15.30 7.55
CA ARG A 56 8.97 -14.57 8.65
C ARG A 56 9.62 -13.20 8.85
N VAL A 57 8.97 -12.33 9.60
CA VAL A 57 9.53 -11.03 10.00
C VAL A 57 10.93 -11.18 10.60
N ALA A 58 11.13 -12.15 11.50
CA ALA A 58 12.44 -12.41 12.11
C ALA A 58 13.50 -12.80 11.07
N ASP A 59 13.17 -13.73 10.16
CA ASP A 59 14.11 -14.21 9.14
C ASP A 59 14.54 -13.07 8.18
N VAL A 60 13.60 -12.20 7.85
CA VAL A 60 13.85 -11.03 6.97
C VAL A 60 14.65 -9.96 7.70
N SER A 61 14.38 -9.73 8.98
CA SER A 61 15.18 -8.82 9.81
C SER A 61 16.63 -9.26 9.88
N ASP A 62 16.89 -10.56 10.14
CA ASP A 62 18.23 -11.13 10.13
C ASP A 62 18.92 -10.97 8.78
N GLY A 63 18.18 -11.19 7.67
CA GLY A 63 18.69 -10.97 6.32
C GLY A 63 19.03 -9.51 6.03
N MET A 64 18.23 -8.58 6.53
CA MET A 64 18.51 -7.14 6.41
C MET A 64 19.78 -6.74 7.17
N ASP A 65 19.99 -7.29 8.36
CA ASP A 65 21.21 -7.05 9.14
C ASP A 65 22.44 -7.52 8.37
N VAL A 66 22.39 -8.71 7.76
CA VAL A 66 23.49 -9.27 6.97
C VAL A 66 23.86 -8.38 5.78
N VAL A 67 22.89 -7.78 5.11
CA VAL A 67 23.16 -6.91 3.95
C VAL A 67 23.40 -5.44 4.33
N GLY A 68 23.52 -5.13 5.63
CA GLY A 68 23.86 -3.77 6.10
C GLY A 68 22.66 -2.82 6.19
N LEU A 69 21.44 -3.35 6.26
CA LEU A 69 20.19 -2.60 6.42
C LEU A 69 19.62 -2.67 7.83
N ALA A 70 20.49 -2.86 8.83
CA ALA A 70 20.10 -2.94 10.24
C ALA A 70 19.21 -1.74 10.63
N ASN A 71 18.07 -2.03 11.24
CA ASN A 71 17.05 -1.06 11.68
C ASN A 71 16.41 -0.18 10.59
N VAL A 72 16.74 -0.35 9.32
CA VAL A 72 16.19 0.47 8.23
C VAL A 72 14.69 0.26 8.04
N GLY A 73 14.21 -0.98 8.13
CA GLY A 73 12.83 -1.36 7.84
C GLY A 73 12.04 -1.90 9.02
N ILE A 74 12.55 -1.84 10.25
CA ILE A 74 11.85 -2.36 11.43
C ILE A 74 10.81 -1.34 11.88
N VAL A 75 9.55 -1.67 11.63
CA VAL A 75 8.41 -0.83 12.02
C VAL A 75 8.23 -0.88 13.54
N ASN A 76 7.90 0.28 14.14
CA ASN A 76 7.68 0.40 15.57
C ASN A 76 6.72 -0.68 16.09
N ALA A 77 7.09 -1.35 17.18
CA ALA A 77 6.35 -2.45 17.80
C ALA A 77 4.95 -2.07 18.33
N GLU A 78 4.60 -0.78 18.39
CA GLU A 78 3.23 -0.34 18.63
C GLU A 78 2.28 -0.77 17.49
N ILE A 79 2.80 -0.94 16.26
CA ILE A 79 2.04 -1.47 15.13
C ILE A 79 2.08 -2.99 15.19
N LYS A 80 0.95 -3.58 15.53
CA LYS A 80 0.80 -5.00 15.82
C LYS A 80 -0.37 -5.62 15.08
N ALA A 81 -0.33 -6.93 14.93
CA ALA A 81 -1.44 -7.69 14.35
C ALA A 81 -2.72 -7.49 15.16
N LEU A 82 -3.85 -7.22 14.48
CA LEU A 82 -5.16 -7.13 15.09
C LEU A 82 -5.62 -8.49 15.65
N TRP A 83 -5.30 -9.55 14.95
CA TRP A 83 -5.61 -10.93 15.33
C TRP A 83 -4.48 -11.86 14.90
N ARG A 84 -4.44 -13.05 15.49
CA ARG A 84 -3.45 -14.08 15.18
C ARG A 84 -4.13 -15.43 14.98
N ASP A 85 -3.75 -16.12 13.93
CA ASP A 85 -4.02 -17.52 13.71
C ASP A 85 -2.74 -18.30 14.03
N THR A 86 -2.75 -19.05 15.12
CA THR A 86 -1.58 -19.80 15.61
C THR A 86 -1.48 -21.21 15.01
N GLU A 87 -2.49 -21.65 14.26
CA GLU A 87 -2.52 -22.96 13.63
C GLU A 87 -2.06 -22.87 12.17
N ASN A 88 -2.69 -22.01 11.37
CA ASN A 88 -2.44 -21.92 9.92
C ASN A 88 -1.71 -20.64 9.52
N PHE A 89 -1.49 -19.72 10.47
CA PHE A 89 -0.77 -18.45 10.28
C PHE A 89 -1.37 -17.55 9.19
N THR A 90 -2.67 -17.62 8.95
CA THR A 90 -3.36 -16.88 7.89
C THR A 90 -3.33 -15.36 8.08
N HIS A 91 -2.91 -14.86 9.24
CA HIS A 91 -2.63 -13.46 9.51
C HIS A 91 -1.30 -12.97 8.90
N ARG A 92 -0.38 -13.89 8.54
CA ARG A 92 0.90 -13.53 7.93
C ARG A 92 0.69 -13.07 6.50
N ILE A 93 1.34 -11.97 6.16
CA ILE A 93 1.29 -11.43 4.79
C ILE A 93 2.66 -11.01 4.32
N VAL A 94 2.91 -11.24 3.04
CA VAL A 94 4.07 -10.75 2.30
C VAL A 94 3.55 -10.11 1.03
N GLY A 95 3.80 -8.83 0.82
CA GLY A 95 3.23 -8.13 -0.32
C GLY A 95 3.99 -6.87 -0.71
N VAL A 96 3.52 -6.25 -1.77
CA VAL A 96 4.08 -5.01 -2.32
C VAL A 96 3.32 -3.81 -1.76
N ALA A 97 4.04 -2.82 -1.28
CA ALA A 97 3.44 -1.60 -0.71
C ALA A 97 2.72 -0.75 -1.75
N VAL A 98 1.45 -0.45 -1.48
CA VAL A 98 0.69 0.68 -2.00
C VAL A 98 0.49 1.63 -0.84
N THR A 99 0.74 2.92 -1.02
CA THR A 99 0.80 3.86 0.10
C THR A 99 -0.27 4.94 0.04
N ALA A 100 -0.75 5.36 1.19
CA ALA A 100 -1.63 6.52 1.34
C ALA A 100 -1.23 7.32 2.59
N ARG A 101 -1.35 8.63 2.52
CA ARG A 101 -1.06 9.51 3.65
C ARG A 101 -2.24 10.40 3.97
N TYR A 102 -2.68 10.34 5.22
CA TYR A 102 -3.65 11.25 5.80
C TYR A 102 -2.96 12.21 6.77
N VAL A 103 -3.38 13.46 6.72
CA VAL A 103 -2.87 14.53 7.61
C VAL A 103 -4.03 15.18 8.37
N PRO A 104 -3.81 15.73 9.56
CA PRO A 104 -4.82 16.49 10.26
C PRO A 104 -5.33 17.66 9.42
N THR A 105 -6.65 17.88 9.42
CA THR A 105 -7.21 19.05 8.74
C THR A 105 -6.93 20.33 9.52
N ASN A 106 -6.70 21.43 8.82
CA ASN A 106 -6.68 22.78 9.38
C ASN A 106 -7.92 23.60 8.96
N ARG A 107 -8.92 22.96 8.36
CA ARG A 107 -10.15 23.61 7.94
C ARG A 107 -11.05 23.86 9.12
N ARG A 108 -11.64 25.04 9.15
CA ARG A 108 -12.72 25.34 10.09
C ARG A 108 -13.96 24.58 9.66
N GLU A 109 -14.43 23.74 10.54
CA GLU A 109 -15.71 23.08 10.38
C GLU A 109 -16.82 23.95 10.91
N ILE A 110 -17.93 24.05 10.16
CA ILE A 110 -19.06 24.90 10.52
C ILE A 110 -20.22 24.04 11.04
N GLN A 111 -20.53 22.95 10.38
CA GLN A 111 -21.63 22.05 10.74
C GLN A 111 -21.42 20.66 10.13
N MET A 112 -21.54 19.62 10.94
CA MET A 112 -21.43 18.22 10.53
C MET A 112 -22.78 17.62 10.14
N ASP A 113 -23.41 18.22 9.14
CA ASP A 113 -24.60 17.62 8.51
C ASP A 113 -24.20 16.55 7.47
N LYS A 114 -25.19 15.79 7.00
CA LYS A 114 -24.96 14.71 6.03
C LYS A 114 -24.26 15.21 4.76
N LYS A 115 -24.62 16.38 4.24
CA LYS A 115 -24.06 16.95 3.02
C LYS A 115 -22.56 17.28 3.20
N THR A 116 -22.21 17.84 4.33
CA THR A 116 -20.81 18.16 4.68
C THR A 116 -20.00 16.88 4.84
N ILE A 117 -20.55 15.85 5.50
CA ILE A 117 -19.92 14.55 5.68
C ILE A 117 -19.67 13.88 4.32
N ASP A 118 -20.70 13.78 3.46
CA ASP A 118 -20.59 13.16 2.14
C ASP A 118 -19.52 13.88 1.29
N ARG A 119 -19.57 15.22 1.21
CA ARG A 119 -18.57 16.02 0.49
C ARG A 119 -17.15 15.80 1.03
N TRP A 120 -16.98 15.66 2.33
CA TRP A 120 -15.65 15.41 2.91
C TRP A 120 -15.08 14.09 2.46
N TYR A 121 -15.89 13.03 2.44
CA TYR A 121 -15.48 11.72 1.94
C TYR A 121 -15.16 11.77 0.45
N ASP A 122 -15.93 12.47 -0.34
CA ASP A 122 -15.78 12.53 -1.80
C ASP A 122 -14.57 13.40 -2.23
N GLU A 123 -14.39 14.56 -1.59
CA GLU A 123 -13.43 15.56 -2.06
C GLU A 123 -12.12 15.59 -1.26
N LEU A 124 -12.16 15.29 0.04
CA LEU A 124 -11.02 15.51 0.93
C LEU A 124 -10.40 14.22 1.47
N THR A 125 -11.14 13.14 1.52
CA THR A 125 -10.64 11.85 2.01
C THR A 125 -11.02 10.67 1.12
N SER A 126 -11.23 10.93 -0.18
CA SER A 126 -11.57 9.90 -1.15
C SER A 126 -10.48 8.81 -1.23
N GLU A 127 -10.91 7.58 -1.38
CA GLU A 127 -10.01 6.41 -1.34
C GLU A 127 -9.45 6.08 -2.72
N THR A 128 -8.89 7.09 -3.41
CA THR A 128 -8.36 6.95 -4.78
C THR A 128 -7.23 5.95 -4.92
N PHE A 129 -6.58 5.55 -3.81
CA PHE A 129 -5.61 4.45 -3.81
C PHE A 129 -6.24 3.10 -4.16
N GLU A 130 -7.56 2.95 -4.09
CA GLU A 130 -8.23 1.72 -4.48
C GLU A 130 -7.94 1.28 -5.92
N GLU A 131 -7.74 2.24 -6.82
CA GLU A 131 -7.41 1.97 -8.22
C GLU A 131 -6.00 1.38 -8.39
N MET A 132 -5.17 1.54 -7.36
CA MET A 132 -3.78 1.06 -7.34
C MET A 132 -3.62 -0.29 -6.64
N LEU A 133 -4.68 -0.79 -6.01
CA LEU A 133 -4.65 -2.10 -5.35
C LEU A 133 -4.68 -3.22 -6.39
N PHE A 134 -3.89 -4.26 -6.14
CA PHE A 134 -3.77 -5.43 -7.01
C PHE A 134 -3.53 -6.70 -6.18
N PRO A 135 -3.74 -7.90 -6.75
CA PRO A 135 -3.44 -9.15 -6.07
C PRO A 135 -1.98 -9.25 -5.63
N GLY A 136 -1.76 -9.31 -4.32
CA GLY A 136 -0.42 -9.30 -3.72
C GLY A 136 0.04 -7.94 -3.20
N SER A 137 -0.81 -6.90 -3.25
CA SER A 137 -0.51 -5.61 -2.62
C SER A 137 -0.84 -5.60 -1.12
N ILE A 138 -0.14 -4.77 -0.38
CA ILE A 138 -0.43 -4.38 1.01
C ILE A 138 -0.61 -2.87 1.04
N LEU A 139 -1.73 -2.41 1.59
CA LEU A 139 -1.97 -0.99 1.76
C LEU A 139 -1.26 -0.49 3.02
N VAL A 140 -0.34 0.46 2.86
CA VAL A 140 0.37 1.10 3.97
C VAL A 140 -0.16 2.52 4.16
N ILE A 141 -0.76 2.79 5.31
CA ILE A 141 -1.37 4.09 5.61
C ILE A 141 -0.54 4.82 6.66
N ASP A 142 -0.04 5.99 6.28
CA ASP A 142 0.48 6.99 7.20
C ASP A 142 -0.67 7.86 7.71
N GLY A 143 -1.01 7.72 8.96
CA GLY A 143 -2.06 8.46 9.66
C GLY A 143 -1.67 8.69 11.12
N ALA A 144 -0.36 8.80 11.40
CA ALA A 144 0.15 8.87 12.77
C ALA A 144 -0.42 10.05 13.57
N GLU A 145 -0.64 11.16 12.90
CA GLU A 145 -1.06 12.43 13.51
C GLU A 145 -2.56 12.70 13.42
N ASP A 146 -3.35 11.76 12.90
CA ASP A 146 -4.78 11.99 12.64
C ASP A 146 -5.71 11.79 13.87
N GLY A 147 -5.15 11.71 15.08
CA GLY A 147 -5.87 11.68 16.35
C GLY A 147 -6.84 10.51 16.49
N GLU A 148 -8.10 10.78 16.84
CA GLU A 148 -9.19 9.77 16.94
C GLU A 148 -9.82 9.41 15.61
N SER A 149 -9.26 9.84 14.49
CA SER A 149 -9.76 9.49 13.16
C SER A 149 -9.47 8.03 12.83
N ARG A 150 -10.49 7.33 12.36
CA ARG A 150 -10.33 5.98 11.80
C ARG A 150 -9.98 6.06 10.32
N SER A 151 -8.79 5.61 9.98
CA SER A 151 -8.36 5.47 8.57
C SER A 151 -8.95 4.22 7.93
N ILE A 152 -9.35 3.23 8.74
CA ILE A 152 -9.85 1.93 8.30
C ILE A 152 -11.10 1.58 9.08
N GLY A 153 -12.12 1.05 8.36
CA GLY A 153 -13.29 0.38 8.89
C GLY A 153 -13.51 -0.95 8.17
N SER A 154 -14.39 -1.80 8.69
CA SER A 154 -14.65 -3.14 8.16
C SER A 154 -15.09 -3.13 6.70
N ASN A 155 -16.04 -2.26 6.35
CA ASN A 155 -16.58 -2.19 5.01
C ASN A 155 -15.50 -1.87 3.96
N ASN A 156 -14.62 -0.92 4.25
CA ASN A 156 -13.55 -0.50 3.36
C ASN A 156 -12.52 -1.61 3.18
N ILE A 157 -11.97 -2.14 4.27
CA ILE A 157 -10.91 -3.15 4.23
C ILE A 157 -11.37 -4.43 3.50
N MET A 158 -12.64 -4.82 3.69
CA MET A 158 -13.22 -5.97 2.99
C MET A 158 -13.38 -5.75 1.50
N GLN A 159 -13.75 -4.53 1.08
CA GLN A 159 -13.83 -4.19 -0.34
C GLN A 159 -12.44 -4.21 -0.98
N TRP A 160 -11.43 -3.67 -0.30
CA TRP A 160 -10.05 -3.67 -0.79
C TRP A 160 -9.49 -5.10 -0.85
N HIS A 161 -9.78 -5.93 0.14
CA HIS A 161 -9.37 -7.34 0.16
C HIS A 161 -9.98 -8.12 -1.02
N LYS A 162 -11.25 -7.87 -1.38
CA LYS A 162 -11.89 -8.45 -2.57
C LYS A 162 -11.21 -8.05 -3.89
N LYS A 163 -10.49 -6.92 -3.93
CA LYS A 163 -9.67 -6.51 -5.08
C LYS A 163 -8.30 -7.20 -5.12
N GLY A 164 -8.01 -8.07 -4.15
CA GLY A 164 -6.77 -8.84 -4.05
C GLY A 164 -5.70 -8.24 -3.15
N MET A 165 -6.01 -7.14 -2.42
CA MET A 165 -5.14 -6.65 -1.35
C MET A 165 -5.01 -7.73 -0.26
N LEU A 166 -3.78 -8.01 0.17
CA LEU A 166 -3.52 -9.03 1.20
C LEU A 166 -3.87 -8.56 2.60
N GLY A 167 -3.65 -7.29 2.90
CA GLY A 167 -3.91 -6.72 4.20
C GLY A 167 -3.50 -5.25 4.28
N VAL A 168 -3.62 -4.67 5.47
CA VAL A 168 -3.33 -3.26 5.74
C VAL A 168 -2.32 -3.14 6.87
N VAL A 169 -1.38 -2.20 6.72
CA VAL A 169 -0.50 -1.71 7.78
C VAL A 169 -0.77 -0.23 7.99
N THR A 170 -1.09 0.21 9.20
CA THR A 170 -1.40 1.62 9.46
C THR A 170 -0.75 2.15 10.74
N SER A 171 -0.16 3.34 10.66
CA SER A 171 0.22 4.12 11.83
C SER A 171 -0.96 4.92 12.41
N GLY A 172 -2.08 5.00 11.70
CA GLY A 172 -3.32 5.67 12.10
C GLY A 172 -4.28 4.78 12.88
N GLY A 173 -5.54 5.22 12.93
CA GLY A 173 -6.62 4.56 13.65
C GLY A 173 -7.32 3.48 12.85
N LEU A 174 -7.76 2.41 13.53
CA LEU A 174 -8.60 1.34 13.00
C LEU A 174 -9.89 1.26 13.82
N ALA A 175 -11.01 1.04 13.15
CA ALA A 175 -12.30 0.77 13.78
C ALA A 175 -12.87 -0.58 13.32
N ASP A 176 -14.03 -0.93 13.84
CA ASP A 176 -14.79 -2.12 13.47
C ASP A 176 -13.96 -3.42 13.61
N SER A 177 -13.14 -3.46 14.68
CA SER A 177 -12.14 -4.52 14.89
C SER A 177 -12.73 -5.91 14.94
N ASP A 178 -13.90 -6.07 15.58
CA ASP A 178 -14.56 -7.38 15.72
C ASP A 178 -14.99 -7.95 14.36
N GLU A 179 -15.50 -7.09 13.48
CA GLU A 179 -15.89 -7.48 12.13
C GLU A 179 -14.68 -7.85 11.27
N ILE A 180 -13.60 -7.06 11.35
CA ILE A 180 -12.35 -7.35 10.62
C ILE A 180 -11.75 -8.69 11.07
N ILE A 181 -11.81 -8.98 12.38
CA ILE A 181 -11.37 -10.27 12.93
C ILE A 181 -12.26 -11.41 12.43
N ALA A 182 -13.59 -11.24 12.44
CA ALA A 182 -14.53 -12.24 11.96
C ALA A 182 -14.30 -12.59 10.48
N GLU A 183 -14.01 -11.59 9.65
CA GLU A 183 -13.70 -11.75 8.22
C GLU A 183 -12.25 -12.21 7.96
N LYS A 184 -11.43 -12.30 9.00
CA LYS A 184 -10.01 -12.73 8.92
C LYS A 184 -9.18 -11.93 7.92
N VAL A 185 -9.44 -10.64 7.75
CA VAL A 185 -8.59 -9.77 6.93
C VAL A 185 -7.36 -9.36 7.74
N PRO A 186 -6.13 -9.62 7.28
CA PRO A 186 -4.92 -9.21 7.98
C PRO A 186 -4.84 -7.68 8.12
N ALA A 187 -4.73 -7.22 9.36
CA ALA A 187 -4.57 -5.80 9.67
C ALA A 187 -3.53 -5.62 10.77
N TYR A 188 -2.60 -4.71 10.53
CA TYR A 188 -1.55 -4.31 11.45
C TYR A 188 -1.73 -2.83 11.75
N TYR A 189 -1.95 -2.50 13.01
CA TYR A 189 -2.43 -1.18 13.40
C TYR A 189 -1.76 -0.67 14.67
N ARG A 190 -1.68 0.65 14.80
CA ARG A 190 -1.13 1.30 15.98
C ARG A 190 -2.15 1.46 17.10
N ARG A 191 -3.38 1.93 16.77
CA ARG A 191 -4.42 2.20 17.76
C ARG A 191 -5.81 1.94 17.20
N LEU A 192 -6.76 1.70 18.08
CA LEU A 192 -8.20 1.80 17.75
C LEU A 192 -8.62 3.27 17.78
N ALA A 193 -9.50 3.66 16.86
CA ALA A 193 -10.08 4.99 16.78
C ALA A 193 -11.56 4.90 16.40
N ARG A 194 -12.36 5.81 16.94
CA ARG A 194 -13.82 5.76 16.83
C ARG A 194 -14.41 6.84 15.96
N GLY A 195 -13.66 7.91 15.74
CA GLY A 195 -14.13 9.08 14.98
C GLY A 195 -14.11 8.86 13.48
N ILE A 196 -15.09 9.44 12.77
CA ILE A 196 -15.07 9.50 11.31
C ILE A 196 -13.99 10.48 10.81
N ARG A 197 -13.56 10.35 9.56
CA ARG A 197 -12.56 11.24 8.94
C ARG A 197 -13.01 12.71 8.82
N PRO A 198 -14.27 12.98 8.45
CA PRO A 198 -14.76 14.35 8.33
C PRO A 198 -14.46 15.21 9.56
N GLY A 199 -13.94 16.41 9.34
CA GLY A 199 -13.52 17.35 10.38
C GLY A 199 -12.24 16.98 11.14
N ARG A 200 -11.56 15.89 10.76
CA ARG A 200 -10.34 15.41 11.45
C ARG A 200 -9.13 15.32 10.56
N ASN A 201 -9.25 14.66 9.42
CA ASN A 201 -8.12 14.50 8.52
C ASN A 201 -8.50 14.71 7.05
N GLU A 202 -7.47 14.84 6.23
CA GLU A 202 -7.54 14.94 4.77
C GLU A 202 -6.54 13.97 4.16
N LEU A 203 -6.85 13.44 2.96
CA LEU A 203 -5.91 12.66 2.19
C LEU A 203 -4.90 13.60 1.54
N GLU A 204 -3.63 13.50 1.93
CA GLU A 204 -2.56 14.35 1.40
C GLU A 204 -1.98 13.76 0.11
N SER A 205 -1.73 12.45 0.09
CA SER A 205 -1.14 11.81 -1.08
C SER A 205 -1.49 10.33 -1.15
N VAL A 206 -1.40 9.81 -2.37
CA VAL A 206 -1.58 8.39 -2.70
C VAL A 206 -0.37 7.95 -3.51
N ASN A 207 0.10 6.74 -3.23
CA ASN A 207 1.22 6.11 -3.92
C ASN A 207 2.48 6.98 -3.97
N ARG A 208 2.77 7.63 -2.84
CA ARG A 208 3.95 8.46 -2.56
C ARG A 208 4.71 7.87 -1.37
N PRO A 209 6.00 8.20 -1.19
CA PRO A 209 6.72 7.81 0.02
C PRO A 209 6.01 8.33 1.29
N VAL A 210 5.83 7.44 2.26
CA VAL A 210 5.15 7.73 3.54
C VAL A 210 6.01 7.29 4.72
N MET A 211 5.66 7.76 5.92
CA MET A 211 6.24 7.29 7.18
C MET A 211 5.24 6.40 7.89
N CYS A 212 5.57 5.13 8.11
CA CYS A 212 4.72 4.23 8.89
C CYS A 212 5.52 3.61 10.04
N GLY A 213 5.12 3.92 11.27
CA GLY A 213 5.81 3.42 12.45
C GLY A 213 7.31 3.71 12.50
N GLY A 214 7.73 4.90 12.09
CA GLY A 214 9.13 5.33 12.07
C GLY A 214 9.93 4.87 10.85
N VAL A 215 9.33 4.11 9.93
CA VAL A 215 9.99 3.59 8.72
C VAL A 215 9.51 4.35 7.49
N LEU A 216 10.45 4.74 6.62
CA LEU A 216 10.14 5.23 5.28
C LEU A 216 9.68 4.07 4.41
N VAL A 217 8.46 4.16 3.90
CA VAL A 217 7.88 3.17 2.98
C VAL A 217 7.66 3.84 1.62
N ARG A 218 8.26 3.28 0.59
CA ARG A 218 8.04 3.73 -0.79
C ARG A 218 7.07 2.79 -1.50
N PRO A 219 6.25 3.28 -2.43
CA PRO A 219 5.48 2.42 -3.31
C PRO A 219 6.37 1.39 -3.97
N GLY A 220 5.99 0.11 -3.90
CA GLY A 220 6.79 -0.97 -4.45
C GLY A 220 7.73 -1.68 -3.47
N ASP A 221 7.98 -1.14 -2.29
CA ASP A 221 8.73 -1.84 -1.23
C ASP A 221 8.03 -3.14 -0.82
N ILE A 222 8.79 -4.09 -0.29
CA ILE A 222 8.23 -5.37 0.17
C ILE A 222 7.90 -5.26 1.65
N VAL A 223 6.66 -5.54 1.98
CA VAL A 223 6.16 -5.54 3.36
C VAL A 223 5.96 -6.97 3.80
N ILE A 224 6.56 -7.33 4.92
CA ILE A 224 6.39 -8.61 5.57
C ILE A 224 5.80 -8.35 6.96
N ALA A 225 4.72 -9.04 7.30
CA ALA A 225 4.07 -8.85 8.58
C ALA A 225 3.56 -10.17 9.15
N ASP A 226 3.80 -10.38 10.44
CA ASP A 226 3.37 -11.57 11.18
C ASP A 226 3.14 -11.26 12.67
N GLY A 227 3.16 -12.29 13.51
CA GLY A 227 2.98 -12.16 14.95
C GLY A 227 4.02 -11.32 15.67
N ASP A 228 5.20 -11.13 15.09
CA ASP A 228 6.31 -10.35 15.67
C ASP A 228 6.26 -8.87 15.27
N GLY A 229 5.40 -8.52 14.29
CA GLY A 229 5.21 -7.15 13.84
C GLY A 229 5.33 -7.00 12.33
N VAL A 230 5.98 -5.91 11.90
CA VAL A 230 6.10 -5.55 10.48
C VAL A 230 7.54 -5.17 10.16
N VAL A 231 8.05 -5.67 9.05
CA VAL A 231 9.31 -5.23 8.46
C VAL A 231 9.08 -4.80 7.01
N VAL A 232 9.76 -3.74 6.59
CA VAL A 232 9.70 -3.20 5.23
C VAL A 232 11.08 -3.29 4.59
N VAL A 233 11.16 -3.98 3.46
CA VAL A 233 12.40 -4.13 2.70
C VAL A 233 12.38 -3.16 1.51
N PRO A 234 13.34 -2.22 1.41
CA PRO A 234 13.46 -1.37 0.23
C PRO A 234 13.55 -2.21 -1.03
N ARG A 235 12.73 -1.90 -2.03
CA ARG A 235 12.60 -2.71 -3.24
C ARG A 235 13.92 -2.99 -3.96
N GLU A 236 14.81 -2.01 -3.96
CA GLU A 236 16.12 -2.10 -4.60
C GLU A 236 17.03 -3.16 -3.99
N HIS A 237 16.82 -3.49 -2.72
CA HIS A 237 17.58 -4.49 -1.94
C HIS A 237 16.82 -5.81 -1.73
N ALA A 238 15.58 -5.90 -2.22
CA ALA A 238 14.70 -7.00 -1.88
C ALA A 238 15.25 -8.38 -2.27
N ALA A 239 15.92 -8.49 -3.41
CA ALA A 239 16.45 -9.78 -3.86
C ALA A 239 17.63 -10.24 -2.98
N GLU A 240 18.55 -9.35 -2.63
CA GLU A 240 19.69 -9.69 -1.78
C GLU A 240 19.26 -9.99 -0.34
N VAL A 241 18.28 -9.24 0.20
CA VAL A 241 17.70 -9.52 1.52
C VAL A 241 17.05 -10.90 1.55
N ALA A 242 16.20 -11.23 0.56
CA ALA A 242 15.55 -12.54 0.51
C ALA A 242 16.58 -13.69 0.45
N GLN A 243 17.64 -13.52 -0.33
CA GLN A 243 18.72 -14.52 -0.42
C GLN A 243 19.47 -14.67 0.91
N ALA A 244 19.83 -13.57 1.55
CA ALA A 244 20.51 -13.59 2.85
C ALA A 244 19.62 -14.22 3.93
N SER A 245 18.34 -13.89 3.97
CA SER A 245 17.35 -14.48 4.89
C SER A 245 17.28 -16.00 4.75
N ARG A 246 17.22 -16.51 3.51
CA ARG A 246 17.22 -17.96 3.25
C ARG A 246 18.49 -18.64 3.72
N GLN A 247 19.66 -18.09 3.40
CA GLN A 247 20.94 -18.63 3.83
C GLN A 247 21.07 -18.71 5.35
N PHE A 248 20.61 -17.67 6.05
CA PHE A 248 20.62 -17.62 7.50
C PHE A 248 19.68 -18.68 8.11
N LEU A 249 18.47 -18.80 7.57
CA LEU A 249 17.48 -19.80 8.00
C LEU A 249 18.01 -21.23 7.81
N ASP A 250 18.68 -21.52 6.69
CA ASP A 250 19.30 -22.83 6.42
C ASP A 250 20.41 -23.16 7.42
N GLN A 251 21.26 -22.19 7.75
CA GLN A 251 22.33 -22.36 8.76
C GLN A 251 21.75 -22.69 10.14
N ILE A 252 20.70 -21.97 10.58
CA ILE A 252 20.01 -22.26 11.85
C ILE A 252 19.38 -23.66 11.81
N GLY A 253 18.79 -24.05 10.68
CA GLY A 253 18.23 -25.39 10.49
C GLY A 253 19.27 -26.50 10.69
N LEU A 254 20.44 -26.34 10.10
CA LEU A 254 21.56 -27.27 10.24
C LEU A 254 22.07 -27.34 11.70
N GLN A 255 22.23 -26.19 12.37
CA GLN A 255 22.65 -26.15 13.78
C GLN A 255 21.65 -26.87 14.70
N ARG A 256 20.34 -26.63 14.51
CA ARG A 256 19.29 -27.32 15.29
C ARG A 256 19.27 -28.82 15.05
N ALA A 257 19.48 -29.27 13.82
CA ALA A 257 19.58 -30.68 13.48
C ALA A 257 20.78 -31.35 14.16
N GLN A 258 21.94 -30.70 14.17
CA GLN A 258 23.15 -31.18 14.87
C GLN A 258 22.95 -31.28 16.39
N GLN A 259 22.31 -30.25 16.99
CA GLN A 259 22.02 -30.28 18.44
C GLN A 259 21.08 -31.42 18.81
N LYS A 260 20.01 -31.64 18.02
CA LYS A 260 19.11 -32.79 18.25
C LYS A 260 19.84 -34.14 18.15
N ALA A 261 20.72 -34.30 17.16
CA ALA A 261 21.50 -35.53 17.00
C ALA A 261 22.47 -35.80 18.17
N LEU A 262 23.04 -34.74 18.75
CA LEU A 262 23.90 -34.85 19.95
C LEU A 262 23.10 -35.22 21.20
N GLN A 263 21.87 -34.74 21.35
CA GLN A 263 21.00 -35.06 22.48
C GLN A 263 20.50 -36.51 22.44
N GLN A 264 20.28 -37.06 21.24
CA GLN A 264 19.86 -38.47 21.07
C GLN A 264 20.99 -39.49 21.30
N LYS A 265 22.24 -39.06 21.35
CA LYS A 265 23.40 -39.91 21.63
C LYS A 265 23.78 -39.97 23.11
N LYS A 266 23.11 -39.20 23.97
CA LYS A 266 23.19 -39.24 25.42
C LYS A 266 22.06 -40.05 26.03
#